data_4e1de051b708eca900e6469d3ce5b38e
#
_entry.id   4e1de051b708eca900e6469d3ce5b38e
#
_cell.length_a   1.000
_cell.length_b   1.000
_cell.length_c   1.000
_cell.angle_alpha   90.00
_cell.angle_beta   90.00
_cell.angle_gamma   90.00
#
_symmetry.space_group_name_H-M   'P 1'
#
loop_
_entity.id
_entity.type
_entity.pdbx_description
1 polymer ?
#
loop_
_entity_poly.entity_id
_entity_poly.type
_entity_poly.pdbx_seq_one_letter_code
_entity_poly.pdbx_strand_id
1 'polypeptide(L)'
;IIKLQKQDETAAIGLAEHYAQTISGALVRNEYHSAILHFYLRHLPKAHQRQALRFVKGWGMGNFRDEDWLRATKDDRRYPALVEKTLVALLSACEKHELRRLNERPPAILQKALDAYADNESLMRLWMKAKLAACKDNEALETLRCLIRKQQRFYLWKELADITPDEQLKLSALCKAILLQPKDEFLG
;
A
#
# COMPACT_ATOMS: atom_id res chain seq x y z
N ILE A 1 4.17 -11.79 -24.26
CA ILE A 1 3.47 -12.21 -23.02
C ILE A 1 3.68 -13.71 -22.89
N ILE A 2 4.60 -14.12 -22.05
CA ILE A 2 4.91 -15.53 -21.80
C ILE A 2 3.71 -16.12 -21.04
N LYS A 3 2.98 -17.05 -21.65
CA LYS A 3 2.03 -17.92 -20.95
C LYS A 3 2.84 -18.85 -20.06
N LEU A 4 3.14 -18.41 -18.84
CA LEU A 4 3.76 -19.26 -17.84
C LEU A 4 2.70 -20.22 -17.30
N GLN A 5 2.95 -21.52 -17.41
CA GLN A 5 2.18 -22.54 -16.71
C GLN A 5 2.48 -22.41 -15.21
N LYS A 6 1.54 -22.81 -14.35
CA LYS A 6 1.69 -22.67 -12.86
C LYS A 6 2.98 -23.28 -12.30
N GLN A 7 3.59 -24.23 -12.98
CA GLN A 7 4.85 -24.86 -12.56
C GLN A 7 6.09 -23.97 -12.70
N ASP A 8 6.00 -22.88 -13.52
CA ASP A 8 7.12 -21.98 -13.80
C ASP A 8 7.03 -20.64 -13.05
N GLU A 9 6.08 -20.48 -12.12
CA GLU A 9 5.82 -19.21 -11.45
C GLU A 9 7.02 -18.77 -10.59
N THR A 10 7.65 -19.71 -9.88
CA THR A 10 8.84 -19.43 -9.06
C THR A 10 10.03 -19.02 -9.94
N ALA A 11 10.23 -19.70 -11.07
CA ALA A 11 11.27 -19.35 -12.03
C ALA A 11 11.04 -17.98 -12.64
N ALA A 12 9.78 -17.62 -12.94
CA ALA A 12 9.42 -16.31 -13.47
C ALA A 12 9.63 -15.18 -12.46
N ILE A 13 9.35 -15.41 -11.17
CA ILE A 13 9.66 -14.46 -10.09
C ILE A 13 11.18 -14.24 -10.04
N GLY A 14 11.99 -15.32 -10.05
CA GLY A 14 13.45 -15.22 -10.05
C GLY A 14 13.99 -14.45 -11.26
N LEU A 15 13.44 -14.65 -12.45
CA LEU A 15 13.80 -13.90 -13.65
C LEU A 15 13.44 -12.40 -13.53
N ALA A 16 12.29 -12.08 -12.95
CA ALA A 16 11.90 -10.70 -12.71
C ALA A 16 12.85 -10.02 -11.71
N GLU A 17 13.27 -10.73 -10.66
CA GLU A 17 14.25 -10.21 -9.67
C GLU A 17 15.62 -9.97 -10.31
N HIS A 18 16.09 -10.93 -11.12
CA HIS A 18 17.34 -10.76 -11.87
C HIS A 18 17.28 -9.58 -12.83
N TYR A 19 16.17 -9.44 -13.57
CA TYR A 19 15.93 -8.28 -14.43
C TYR A 19 16.04 -6.97 -13.64
N ALA A 20 15.34 -6.83 -12.50
CA ALA A 20 15.36 -5.62 -11.69
C ALA A 20 16.77 -5.29 -11.15
N GLN A 21 17.56 -6.31 -10.82
CA GLN A 21 18.97 -6.12 -10.41
C GLN A 21 19.83 -5.63 -11.57
N THR A 22 19.66 -6.22 -12.76
CA THR A 22 20.45 -5.88 -13.95
C THR A 22 20.24 -4.44 -14.40
N ILE A 23 18.99 -3.96 -14.33
CA ILE A 23 18.64 -2.59 -14.75
C ILE A 23 18.76 -1.55 -13.61
N SER A 24 19.21 -1.96 -12.42
CA SER A 24 19.25 -1.09 -11.25
C SER A 24 19.98 0.22 -11.54
N GLY A 25 19.29 1.34 -11.29
CA GLY A 25 19.81 2.69 -11.59
C GLY A 25 19.60 3.17 -13.04
N ALA A 26 19.14 2.32 -13.94
CA ALA A 26 18.80 2.73 -15.30
C ALA A 26 17.41 3.37 -15.35
N LEU A 27 17.25 4.36 -16.24
CA LEU A 27 15.94 4.93 -16.55
C LEU A 27 15.29 4.13 -17.69
N VAL A 28 14.31 3.29 -17.35
CA VAL A 28 13.60 2.42 -18.31
C VAL A 28 12.10 2.67 -18.20
N ARG A 29 11.54 3.41 -19.15
CA ARG A 29 10.11 3.75 -19.19
C ARG A 29 9.43 3.12 -20.41
N ASN A 30 9.09 1.84 -20.30
CA ASN A 30 8.33 1.16 -21.35
C ASN A 30 7.30 0.20 -20.74
N GLU A 31 6.39 -0.30 -21.56
CA GLU A 31 5.28 -1.15 -21.15
C GLU A 31 5.76 -2.50 -20.57
N TYR A 32 6.83 -3.08 -21.09
CA TYR A 32 7.38 -4.35 -20.61
C TYR A 32 7.93 -4.19 -19.20
N HIS A 33 8.58 -3.08 -18.92
CA HIS A 33 9.11 -2.76 -17.59
C HIS A 33 7.96 -2.67 -16.56
N SER A 34 6.89 -1.95 -16.89
CA SER A 34 5.69 -1.87 -16.05
C SER A 34 4.97 -3.21 -15.91
N ALA A 35 4.92 -4.01 -16.99
CA ALA A 35 4.33 -5.35 -16.97
C ALA A 35 5.08 -6.32 -16.03
N ILE A 36 6.41 -6.25 -15.98
CA ILE A 36 7.24 -7.04 -15.07
C ILE A 36 6.95 -6.67 -13.61
N LEU A 37 6.86 -5.39 -13.28
CA LEU A 37 6.48 -4.94 -11.94
C LEU A 37 5.07 -5.43 -11.57
N HIS A 38 4.10 -5.27 -12.47
CA HIS A 38 2.73 -5.73 -12.24
C HIS A 38 2.66 -7.23 -12.01
N PHE A 39 3.39 -8.01 -12.82
CA PHE A 39 3.51 -9.47 -12.66
C PHE A 39 4.09 -9.81 -11.28
N TYR A 40 5.22 -9.20 -10.92
CA TYR A 40 5.91 -9.46 -9.66
C TYR A 40 5.01 -9.20 -8.45
N LEU A 41 4.37 -8.03 -8.39
CA LEU A 41 3.49 -7.65 -7.28
C LEU A 41 2.25 -8.55 -7.16
N ARG A 42 1.78 -9.11 -8.29
CA ARG A 42 0.63 -10.02 -8.31
C ARG A 42 0.96 -11.40 -7.76
N HIS A 43 2.15 -11.89 -8.04
CA HIS A 43 2.56 -13.28 -7.76
C HIS A 43 3.46 -13.39 -6.52
N LEU A 44 3.88 -12.25 -5.91
CA LEU A 44 4.67 -12.29 -4.70
C LEU A 44 3.85 -12.85 -3.53
N PRO A 45 4.29 -13.96 -2.90
CA PRO A 45 3.62 -14.50 -1.74
C PRO A 45 3.58 -13.50 -0.59
N LYS A 46 2.46 -13.44 0.15
CA LYS A 46 2.31 -12.52 1.31
C LYS A 46 3.42 -12.69 2.36
N ALA A 47 3.94 -13.90 2.51
CA ALA A 47 5.06 -14.19 3.41
C ALA A 47 6.39 -13.53 3.00
N HIS A 48 6.51 -13.10 1.73
CA HIS A 48 7.75 -12.55 1.17
C HIS A 48 7.66 -11.03 0.90
N GLN A 49 6.81 -10.30 1.62
CA GLN A 49 6.61 -8.86 1.40
C GLN A 49 7.92 -8.03 1.41
N ARG A 50 8.92 -8.43 2.21
CA ARG A 50 10.23 -7.76 2.20
C ARG A 50 11.00 -7.87 0.90
N GLN A 51 10.74 -8.90 0.10
CA GLN A 51 11.32 -9.02 -1.24
C GLN A 51 10.78 -7.92 -2.17
N ALA A 52 9.54 -7.44 -1.96
CA ALA A 52 8.99 -6.32 -2.71
C ALA A 52 9.84 -5.05 -2.56
N LEU A 53 10.35 -4.76 -1.38
CA LEU A 53 11.22 -3.60 -1.15
C LEU A 53 12.50 -3.67 -2.01
N ARG A 54 13.15 -4.84 -2.04
CA ARG A 54 14.38 -5.05 -2.82
C ARG A 54 14.09 -4.95 -4.32
N PHE A 55 13.03 -5.63 -4.76
CA PHE A 55 12.62 -5.62 -6.15
C PHE A 55 12.32 -4.21 -6.65
N VAL A 56 11.44 -3.47 -5.98
CA VAL A 56 11.04 -2.12 -6.40
C VAL A 56 12.20 -1.13 -6.32
N LYS A 57 13.13 -1.32 -5.37
CA LYS A 57 14.36 -0.53 -5.32
C LYS A 57 15.24 -0.77 -6.57
N GLY A 58 15.42 -2.01 -6.98
CA GLY A 58 16.15 -2.36 -8.20
C GLY A 58 15.41 -1.91 -9.46
N TRP A 59 14.08 -2.13 -9.52
CA TRP A 59 13.22 -1.70 -10.63
C TRP A 59 13.24 -0.18 -10.82
N GLY A 60 13.31 0.59 -9.74
CA GLY A 60 13.45 2.06 -9.74
C GLY A 60 12.12 2.80 -9.86
N MET A 61 11.70 3.43 -8.77
CA MET A 61 10.41 4.18 -8.73
C MET A 61 10.35 5.37 -9.71
N GLY A 62 11.49 5.85 -10.23
CA GLY A 62 11.53 6.87 -11.29
C GLY A 62 11.09 6.38 -12.66
N ASN A 63 10.88 5.07 -12.82
CA ASN A 63 10.55 4.42 -14.09
C ASN A 63 9.05 4.33 -14.38
N PHE A 64 8.18 4.78 -13.48
CA PHE A 64 6.74 4.84 -13.76
C PHE A 64 6.46 5.74 -14.96
N ARG A 65 5.64 5.23 -15.88
CA ARG A 65 5.07 5.99 -17.01
C ARG A 65 3.80 6.71 -16.55
N ASP A 66 3.31 7.64 -17.37
CA ASP A 66 2.08 8.35 -17.07
C ASP A 66 0.87 7.40 -17.01
N GLU A 67 0.84 6.35 -17.87
CA GLU A 67 -0.20 5.33 -17.85
C GLU A 67 -0.23 4.52 -16.55
N ASP A 68 0.90 4.33 -15.88
CA ASP A 68 1.00 3.59 -14.63
C ASP A 68 0.31 4.33 -13.44
N TRP A 69 0.01 5.63 -13.63
CA TRP A 69 -0.77 6.45 -12.72
C TRP A 69 -2.27 6.38 -12.97
N LEU A 70 -2.70 5.78 -14.08
CA LEU A 70 -4.12 5.71 -14.42
C LEU A 70 -4.78 4.48 -13.79
N ARG A 71 -5.93 4.71 -13.17
CA ARG A 71 -6.80 3.63 -12.72
C ARG A 71 -7.55 3.04 -13.91
N ALA A 72 -7.56 1.72 -14.00
CA ALA A 72 -8.34 1.03 -15.02
C ALA A 72 -9.78 0.82 -14.54
N THR A 73 -10.74 0.89 -15.47
CA THR A 73 -12.13 0.48 -15.23
C THR A 73 -12.44 -0.68 -16.15
N LYS A 74 -12.91 -1.79 -15.58
CA LYS A 74 -13.35 -2.96 -16.33
C LYS A 74 -14.60 -3.54 -15.64
N ASP A 75 -15.65 -3.80 -16.41
CA ASP A 75 -16.92 -4.35 -15.90
C ASP A 75 -17.46 -3.53 -14.71
N ASP A 76 -17.49 -2.20 -14.84
CA ASP A 76 -17.88 -1.21 -13.82
C ASP A 76 -17.06 -1.23 -12.53
N ARG A 77 -15.99 -2.02 -12.48
CA ARG A 77 -15.06 -2.09 -11.35
C ARG A 77 -13.83 -1.23 -11.60
N ARG A 78 -13.50 -0.41 -10.63
CA ARG A 78 -12.25 0.37 -10.64
C ARG A 78 -11.11 -0.49 -10.11
N TYR A 79 -10.03 -0.55 -10.85
CA TYR A 79 -8.80 -1.21 -10.46
C TYR A 79 -7.75 -0.16 -10.11
N PRO A 80 -7.03 -0.34 -9.01
CA PRO A 80 -6.01 0.62 -8.60
C PRO A 80 -4.88 0.70 -9.63
N ALA A 81 -4.33 1.89 -9.79
CA ALA A 81 -3.17 2.16 -10.64
C ALA A 81 -1.94 1.33 -10.21
N LEU A 82 -1.00 1.12 -11.12
CA LEU A 82 0.22 0.37 -10.79
C LEU A 82 1.01 1.06 -9.68
N VAL A 83 1.08 2.40 -9.71
CA VAL A 83 1.70 3.21 -8.64
C VAL A 83 1.04 2.97 -7.30
N GLU A 84 -0.30 2.97 -7.21
CA GLU A 84 -1.03 2.70 -5.96
C GLU A 84 -0.68 1.32 -5.39
N LYS A 85 -0.74 0.28 -6.24
CA LYS A 85 -0.41 -1.11 -5.85
C LYS A 85 1.01 -1.21 -5.33
N THR A 86 1.95 -0.56 -6.02
CA THR A 86 3.36 -0.58 -5.66
C THR A 86 3.61 0.08 -4.32
N LEU A 87 3.03 1.26 -4.08
CA LEU A 87 3.20 1.98 -2.83
C LEU A 87 2.53 1.28 -1.65
N VAL A 88 1.34 0.69 -1.86
CA VAL A 88 0.70 -0.15 -0.84
C VAL A 88 1.59 -1.34 -0.48
N ALA A 89 2.15 -2.05 -1.48
CA ALA A 89 3.05 -3.17 -1.25
C ALA A 89 4.31 -2.73 -0.49
N LEU A 90 4.94 -1.62 -0.90
CA LEU A 90 6.13 -1.08 -0.25
C LEU A 90 5.87 -0.70 1.22
N LEU A 91 4.86 0.14 1.47
CA LEU A 91 4.55 0.61 2.82
C LEU A 91 4.12 -0.54 3.74
N SER A 92 3.44 -1.56 3.19
CA SER A 92 3.07 -2.78 3.94
C SER A 92 4.29 -3.62 4.34
N ALA A 93 5.37 -3.56 3.56
CA ALA A 93 6.60 -4.31 3.80
C ALA A 93 7.59 -3.57 4.71
N CYS A 94 7.37 -2.27 4.96
CA CYS A 94 8.24 -1.43 5.78
C CYS A 94 8.12 -1.75 7.28
N GLU A 95 9.24 -1.82 7.97
CA GLU A 95 9.28 -1.81 9.43
C GLU A 95 9.07 -0.40 10.00
N LYS A 96 8.81 -0.33 11.32
CA LYS A 96 8.53 0.95 12.00
C LYS A 96 9.60 2.01 11.75
N HIS A 97 10.88 1.65 11.77
CA HIS A 97 11.97 2.59 11.53
C HIS A 97 12.05 3.08 10.07
N GLU A 98 11.68 2.22 9.10
CA GLU A 98 11.62 2.58 7.68
C GLU A 98 10.43 3.51 7.41
N LEU A 99 9.27 3.22 8.00
CA LEU A 99 8.08 4.08 7.93
C LEU A 99 8.37 5.47 8.52
N ARG A 100 9.10 5.54 9.65
CA ARG A 100 9.53 6.79 10.24
C ARG A 100 10.38 7.62 9.27
N ARG A 101 11.40 6.99 8.65
CA ARG A 101 12.27 7.67 7.65
C ARG A 101 11.48 8.18 6.44
N LEU A 102 10.53 7.37 5.95
CA LEU A 102 9.67 7.77 4.84
C LEU A 102 8.78 8.95 5.21
N ASN A 103 8.31 9.05 6.45
CA ASN A 103 7.53 10.19 6.90
C ASN A 103 8.39 11.45 7.09
N GLU A 104 9.60 11.32 7.62
CA GLU A 104 10.52 12.45 7.82
C GLU A 104 11.04 13.02 6.48
N ARG A 105 11.26 12.16 5.47
CA ARG A 105 11.74 12.53 4.14
C ARG A 105 11.00 11.73 3.06
N PRO A 106 9.74 12.08 2.78
CA PRO A 106 8.96 11.37 1.79
C PRO A 106 9.54 11.57 0.39
N PRO A 107 9.74 10.48 -0.37
CA PRO A 107 10.08 10.62 -1.78
C PRO A 107 9.00 11.40 -2.53
N ALA A 108 9.39 12.21 -3.52
CA ALA A 108 8.45 13.04 -4.31
C ALA A 108 7.31 12.20 -4.93
N ILE A 109 7.61 10.99 -5.36
CA ILE A 109 6.61 10.07 -5.91
C ILE A 109 5.56 9.64 -4.88
N LEU A 110 5.96 9.43 -3.62
CA LEU A 110 5.04 9.10 -2.54
C LEU A 110 4.13 10.28 -2.24
N GLN A 111 4.69 11.50 -2.16
CA GLN A 111 3.88 12.70 -1.94
C GLN A 111 2.87 12.91 -3.07
N LYS A 112 3.32 12.85 -4.33
CA LYS A 112 2.43 12.93 -5.51
C LYS A 112 1.31 11.87 -5.46
N ALA A 113 1.62 10.65 -5.04
CA ALA A 113 0.64 9.58 -4.96
C ALA A 113 -0.37 9.77 -3.82
N LEU A 114 0.07 10.27 -2.66
CA LEU A 114 -0.83 10.59 -1.54
C LEU A 114 -1.85 11.66 -1.93
N ASP A 115 -1.42 12.65 -2.73
CA ASP A 115 -2.31 13.70 -3.25
C ASP A 115 -3.25 13.15 -4.33
N ALA A 116 -2.73 12.36 -5.27
CA ALA A 116 -3.50 11.80 -6.38
C ALA A 116 -4.52 10.73 -5.95
N TYR A 117 -4.20 9.97 -4.90
CA TYR A 117 -4.99 8.81 -4.44
C TYR A 117 -5.46 8.96 -2.99
N ALA A 118 -5.84 10.16 -2.59
CA ALA A 118 -6.36 10.45 -1.24
C ALA A 118 -7.66 9.68 -0.88
N ASP A 119 -8.28 9.03 -1.88
CA ASP A 119 -9.41 8.12 -1.74
C ASP A 119 -9.01 6.65 -1.56
N ASN A 120 -7.72 6.29 -1.74
CA ASN A 120 -7.23 4.94 -1.52
C ASN A 120 -7.06 4.68 0.00
N GLU A 121 -8.02 3.96 0.57
CA GLU A 121 -8.03 3.65 2.00
C GLU A 121 -6.75 2.94 2.47
N SER A 122 -6.31 1.91 1.74
CA SER A 122 -5.13 1.12 2.12
C SER A 122 -3.87 1.98 2.15
N LEU A 123 -3.68 2.84 1.14
CA LEU A 123 -2.55 3.76 1.08
C LEU A 123 -2.58 4.76 2.24
N MET A 124 -3.74 5.35 2.51
CA MET A 124 -3.90 6.35 3.57
C MET A 124 -3.73 5.75 4.97
N ARG A 125 -4.21 4.50 5.20
CA ARG A 125 -3.98 3.79 6.47
C ARG A 125 -2.50 3.47 6.70
N LEU A 126 -1.78 3.05 5.67
CA LEU A 126 -0.34 2.81 5.76
C LEU A 126 0.44 4.11 5.99
N TRP A 127 0.01 5.21 5.37
CA TRP A 127 0.59 6.52 5.61
C TRP A 127 0.33 7.02 7.05
N MET A 128 -0.87 6.78 7.58
CA MET A 128 -1.18 7.03 8.99
C MET A 128 -0.21 6.27 9.92
N LYS A 129 0.06 4.98 9.64
CA LYS A 129 1.06 4.21 10.40
C LYS A 129 2.47 4.81 10.31
N ALA A 130 2.84 5.38 9.17
CA ALA A 130 4.12 6.08 9.02
C ALA A 130 4.18 7.36 9.87
N LYS A 131 3.06 8.10 10.00
CA LYS A 131 2.95 9.25 10.90
C LYS A 131 3.10 8.84 12.36
N LEU A 132 2.42 7.77 12.80
CA LEU A 132 2.58 7.22 14.15
C LEU A 132 4.01 6.78 14.43
N ALA A 133 4.67 6.14 13.46
CA ALA A 133 6.07 5.74 13.60
C ALA A 133 7.02 6.94 13.77
N ALA A 134 6.63 8.11 13.26
CA ALA A 134 7.37 9.38 13.40
C ALA A 134 6.90 10.23 14.61
N CYS A 135 6.08 9.67 15.51
CA CYS A 135 5.50 10.36 16.68
C CYS A 135 4.67 11.61 16.29
N LYS A 136 3.98 11.55 15.14
CA LYS A 136 3.06 12.59 14.67
C LYS A 136 1.60 12.19 14.94
N ASP A 137 1.29 11.93 16.20
CA ASP A 137 0.01 11.33 16.61
C ASP A 137 -1.20 12.18 16.21
N ASN A 138 -1.12 13.51 16.35
CA ASN A 138 -2.21 14.40 15.93
C ASN A 138 -2.47 14.33 14.42
N GLU A 139 -1.41 14.30 13.59
CA GLU A 139 -1.57 14.17 12.14
C GLU A 139 -2.11 12.79 11.74
N ALA A 140 -1.74 11.75 12.48
CA ALA A 140 -2.27 10.40 12.27
C ALA A 140 -3.76 10.34 12.63
N LEU A 141 -4.16 10.92 13.76
CA LEU A 141 -5.57 11.04 14.19
C LEU A 141 -6.42 11.78 13.15
N GLU A 142 -5.95 12.90 12.62
CA GLU A 142 -6.67 13.64 11.57
C GLU A 142 -6.81 12.82 10.29
N THR A 143 -5.76 12.11 9.88
CA THR A 143 -5.84 11.21 8.72
C THR A 143 -6.90 10.13 8.93
N LEU A 144 -6.94 9.51 10.11
CA LEU A 144 -7.91 8.47 10.44
C LEU A 144 -9.35 9.01 10.53
N ARG A 145 -9.54 10.20 11.12
CA ARG A 145 -10.84 10.89 11.15
C ARG A 145 -11.36 11.16 9.74
N CYS A 146 -10.49 11.60 8.82
CA CYS A 146 -10.86 11.79 7.41
C CYS A 146 -11.29 10.48 6.74
N LEU A 147 -10.60 9.37 7.02
CA LEU A 147 -10.99 8.04 6.51
C LEU A 147 -12.34 7.60 7.07
N ILE A 148 -12.57 7.76 8.37
CA ILE A 148 -13.84 7.40 9.04
C ILE A 148 -15.02 8.20 8.47
N ARG A 149 -14.84 9.50 8.17
CA ARG A 149 -15.89 10.32 7.52
C ARG A 149 -16.28 9.81 6.14
N LYS A 150 -15.31 9.28 5.39
CA LYS A 150 -15.55 8.74 4.04
C LYS A 150 -16.09 7.31 4.06
N GLN A 151 -15.65 6.51 5.02
CA GLN A 151 -15.92 5.07 5.08
C GLN A 151 -16.17 4.64 6.53
N GLN A 152 -17.42 4.26 6.83
CA GLN A 152 -17.84 3.81 8.16
C GLN A 152 -17.50 2.32 8.36
N ARG A 153 -16.21 1.98 8.42
CA ARG A 153 -15.74 0.60 8.60
C ARG A 153 -15.37 0.34 10.05
N PHE A 154 -15.75 -0.82 10.59
CA PHE A 154 -15.52 -1.19 12.00
C PHE A 154 -14.04 -1.13 12.41
N TYR A 155 -13.13 -1.57 11.54
CA TYR A 155 -11.69 -1.59 11.84
C TYR A 155 -11.07 -0.18 11.90
N LEU A 156 -11.62 0.81 11.19
CA LEU A 156 -11.16 2.20 11.31
C LEU A 156 -11.52 2.79 12.69
N TRP A 157 -12.69 2.46 13.22
CA TRP A 157 -13.08 2.83 14.57
C TRP A 157 -12.24 2.13 15.62
N LYS A 158 -11.88 0.85 15.41
CA LYS A 158 -10.94 0.14 16.27
C LYS A 158 -9.56 0.81 16.26
N GLU A 159 -9.00 1.12 15.08
CA GLU A 159 -7.74 1.87 14.97
C GLU A 159 -7.80 3.23 15.68
N LEU A 160 -8.95 3.94 15.63
CA LEU A 160 -9.13 5.19 16.37
C LEU A 160 -9.04 4.98 17.88
N ALA A 161 -9.67 3.92 18.39
CA ALA A 161 -9.59 3.57 19.81
C ALA A 161 -8.16 3.23 20.26
N ASP A 162 -7.38 2.57 19.38
CA ASP A 162 -6.02 2.16 19.68
C ASP A 162 -5.02 3.34 19.80
N ILE A 163 -5.29 4.45 19.09
CA ILE A 163 -4.35 5.58 19.01
C ILE A 163 -4.82 6.84 19.75
N THR A 164 -6.08 6.91 20.17
CA THR A 164 -6.57 8.08 20.91
C THR A 164 -6.16 8.03 22.40
N PRO A 165 -5.64 9.14 22.98
CA PRO A 165 -5.38 9.22 24.39
C PRO A 165 -6.64 9.51 25.25
N ASP A 166 -7.73 9.96 24.63
CA ASP A 166 -8.99 10.30 25.29
C ASP A 166 -9.80 9.02 25.55
N GLU A 167 -9.97 8.65 26.83
CA GLU A 167 -10.67 7.43 27.24
C GLU A 167 -12.17 7.45 26.88
N GLN A 168 -12.83 8.61 26.87
CA GLN A 168 -14.24 8.70 26.45
C GLN A 168 -14.38 8.47 24.95
N LEU A 169 -13.49 9.08 24.15
CA LEU A 169 -13.45 8.86 22.71
C LEU A 169 -13.09 7.43 22.38
N LYS A 170 -12.14 6.83 23.11
CA LYS A 170 -11.74 5.42 22.98
C LYS A 170 -12.92 4.48 23.19
N LEU A 171 -13.64 4.64 24.29
CA LEU A 171 -14.84 3.84 24.58
C LEU A 171 -15.91 4.00 23.51
N SER A 172 -16.19 5.24 23.11
CA SER A 172 -17.16 5.56 22.05
C SER A 172 -16.77 4.91 20.71
N ALA A 173 -15.47 4.94 20.36
CA ALA A 173 -14.94 4.33 19.16
C ALA A 173 -15.06 2.80 19.18
N LEU A 174 -14.77 2.15 20.33
CA LEU A 174 -14.96 0.70 20.50
C LEU A 174 -16.43 0.30 20.37
N CYS A 175 -17.34 1.01 21.02
CA CYS A 175 -18.78 0.76 20.88
C CYS A 175 -19.21 0.87 19.41
N LYS A 176 -18.73 1.89 18.69
CA LYS A 176 -19.05 2.08 17.27
C LYS A 176 -18.47 0.96 16.41
N ALA A 177 -17.24 0.50 16.71
CA ALA A 177 -16.63 -0.63 16.02
C ALA A 177 -17.47 -1.91 16.17
N ILE A 178 -17.93 -2.21 17.39
CA ILE A 178 -18.80 -3.37 17.66
C ILE A 178 -20.11 -3.27 16.89
N LEU A 179 -20.76 -2.10 16.87
CA LEU A 179 -22.02 -1.89 16.16
C LEU A 179 -21.90 -2.04 14.64
N LEU A 180 -20.72 -1.77 14.08
CA LEU A 180 -20.44 -1.85 12.64
C LEU A 180 -19.84 -3.21 12.22
N GLN A 181 -19.46 -4.06 13.18
CA GLN A 181 -18.90 -5.37 12.88
C GLN A 181 -19.98 -6.28 12.24
N PRO A 182 -19.67 -6.96 11.14
CA PRO A 182 -20.60 -7.93 10.55
C PRO A 182 -20.95 -9.04 11.55
N LYS A 183 -22.24 -9.38 11.64
CA LYS A 183 -22.74 -10.38 12.61
C LYS A 183 -22.20 -11.80 12.37
N ASP A 184 -21.77 -12.09 11.14
CA ASP A 184 -21.30 -13.43 10.72
C ASP A 184 -19.87 -13.77 11.22
N GLU A 185 -19.12 -12.81 11.74
CA GLU A 185 -17.78 -13.05 12.30
C GLU A 185 -17.79 -13.57 13.75
N PHE A 186 -18.97 -13.66 14.39
CA PHE A 186 -19.12 -14.19 15.75
C PHE A 186 -19.38 -15.71 15.82
N LEU A 187 -19.43 -16.41 14.69
CA LEU A 187 -19.74 -17.85 14.62
C LEU A 187 -18.54 -18.72 14.19
N GLY A 188 -17.33 -18.20 14.32
CA GLY A 188 -16.10 -18.93 14.05
C GLY A 188 -15.28 -19.23 15.30
#